data_5b033270e83afe6e233f277fd7e90a03
#
_entry.id   5b033270e83afe6e233f277fd7e90a03
#
_cell.length_a   1.000
_cell.length_b   1.000
_cell.length_c   1.000
_cell.angle_alpha   90.00
_cell.angle_beta   90.00
_cell.angle_gamma   90.00
#
_symmetry.space_group_name_H-M   'P 1'
#
loop_
_entity.id
_entity.type
_entity.pdbx_description
1 polymer ?
#
loop_
_entity_poly.entity_id
_entity_poly.type
_entity_poly.pdbx_seq_one_letter_code
_entity_poly.pdbx_strand_id
1 'polypeptide(L)'
;ETRQGFAKSAHIPGKAPHAVIGGNHFGADMLAQIVINKYRYHLPEYRQVRQYADLGLKLPTSTLNGWGYAEASRQELAYEALRDDIRNSDYLQIDEVPWRVAGSPGKSRKGYAWQFLDNRPQSHGLYFLYVNGSRAGTVPRAELRDFRGAIQTDGYGVYDYFELLDNVTLLGCMSHVRRKFTDAQASHPELAARAIKWLELLYDLEANLK
;
A
#
# COMPACT_ATOMS: atom_id res chain seq x y z
N GLU A 1 -2.30 42.21 61.07
CA GLU A 1 -2.68 41.12 60.12
C GLU A 1 -1.70 41.12 58.94
N THR A 2 -0.77 40.22 58.98
CA THR A 2 0.26 40.06 57.94
C THR A 2 -0.28 39.19 56.82
N ARG A 3 -0.54 39.78 55.66
CA ARG A 3 -0.81 39.04 54.43
C ARG A 3 0.52 38.37 53.96
N GLN A 4 0.61 37.07 54.13
CA GLN A 4 1.67 36.29 53.49
C GLN A 4 1.43 36.30 51.97
N GLY A 5 2.34 36.99 51.25
CA GLY A 5 2.37 36.94 49.77
C GLY A 5 2.84 35.57 49.33
N PHE A 6 1.98 34.85 48.61
CA PHE A 6 2.39 33.66 47.88
C PHE A 6 3.46 34.01 46.86
N ALA A 7 4.63 33.44 46.98
CA ALA A 7 5.68 33.56 45.99
C ALA A 7 5.15 33.05 44.64
N LYS A 8 5.17 33.91 43.61
CA LYS A 8 4.86 33.49 42.23
C LYS A 8 5.86 32.40 41.87
N SER A 9 5.40 31.19 41.69
CA SER A 9 6.23 30.09 41.16
C SER A 9 6.79 30.54 39.81
N ALA A 10 8.12 30.66 39.72
CA ALA A 10 8.77 30.91 38.46
C ALA A 10 8.51 29.71 37.51
N HIS A 11 7.73 29.92 36.49
CA HIS A 11 7.53 28.92 35.45
C HIS A 11 8.79 28.91 34.58
N ILE A 12 9.63 27.88 34.72
CA ILE A 12 10.78 27.67 33.85
C ILE A 12 10.25 26.87 32.64
N PRO A 13 10.07 27.49 31.47
CA PRO A 13 9.64 26.74 30.30
C PRO A 13 10.76 25.77 29.90
N GLY A 14 10.53 24.48 30.06
CA GLY A 14 11.38 23.46 29.48
C GLY A 14 11.37 23.59 27.96
N LYS A 15 12.52 23.36 27.31
CA LYS A 15 12.54 23.22 25.84
C LYS A 15 11.68 22.02 25.47
N ALA A 16 10.59 22.24 24.75
CA ALA A 16 9.84 21.15 24.15
C ALA A 16 10.74 20.35 23.21
N PRO A 17 10.61 19.00 23.15
CA PRO A 17 11.29 18.22 22.12
C PRO A 17 10.98 18.78 20.75
N HIS A 18 11.93 18.69 19.81
CA HIS A 18 11.69 19.10 18.44
C HIS A 18 10.46 18.40 17.88
N ALA A 19 9.45 19.17 17.50
CA ALA A 19 8.24 18.60 16.88
C ALA A 19 8.61 17.96 15.53
N VAL A 20 8.12 16.77 15.29
CA VAL A 20 8.31 16.06 14.01
C VAL A 20 7.68 16.83 12.85
N ILE A 21 6.55 17.47 13.11
CA ILE A 21 5.85 18.39 12.18
C ILE A 21 5.85 19.78 12.80
N GLY A 22 6.27 20.79 12.06
CA GLY A 22 6.29 22.18 12.54
C GLY A 22 4.93 22.63 13.07
N GLY A 23 4.91 23.31 14.22
CA GLY A 23 3.68 23.77 14.88
C GLY A 23 2.88 22.68 15.60
N ASN A 24 3.42 21.45 15.69
CA ASN A 24 2.82 20.33 16.39
C ASN A 24 3.46 20.17 17.79
N HIS A 25 2.65 19.83 18.79
CA HIS A 25 3.10 19.53 20.15
C HIS A 25 3.16 18.02 20.46
N PHE A 26 2.92 17.16 19.47
CA PHE A 26 2.85 15.71 19.64
C PHE A 26 4.14 15.05 19.15
N GLY A 27 4.52 13.96 19.81
CA GLY A 27 5.70 13.18 19.47
C GLY A 27 5.51 12.30 18.22
N ALA A 28 6.61 11.71 17.74
CA ALA A 28 6.63 10.80 16.60
C ALA A 28 5.70 9.60 16.80
N ASP A 29 5.59 9.09 18.04
CA ASP A 29 4.78 7.91 18.36
C ASP A 29 3.29 8.14 18.05
N MET A 30 2.75 9.33 18.36
CA MET A 30 1.37 9.64 18.04
C MET A 30 1.13 9.75 16.54
N LEU A 31 2.07 10.34 15.80
CA LEU A 31 1.99 10.42 14.34
C LEU A 31 2.04 9.03 13.70
N ALA A 32 2.96 8.19 14.14
CA ALA A 32 3.06 6.80 13.72
C ALA A 32 1.77 6.02 14.03
N GLN A 33 1.19 6.21 15.22
CA GLN A 33 -0.05 5.55 15.61
C GLN A 33 -1.22 5.96 14.73
N ILE A 34 -1.33 7.23 14.34
CA ILE A 34 -2.38 7.73 13.43
C ILE A 34 -2.29 7.04 12.07
N VAL A 35 -1.07 6.92 11.52
CA VAL A 35 -0.81 6.27 10.24
C VAL A 35 -1.10 4.77 10.31
N ILE A 36 -0.61 4.08 11.35
CA ILE A 36 -0.86 2.67 11.60
C ILE A 36 -2.37 2.40 11.74
N ASN A 37 -3.07 3.19 12.52
CA ASN A 37 -4.51 3.08 12.70
C ASN A 37 -5.25 3.19 11.36
N LYS A 38 -4.87 4.14 10.52
CA LYS A 38 -5.51 4.36 9.23
C LYS A 38 -5.26 3.23 8.24
N TYR A 39 -3.99 2.87 8.04
CA TYR A 39 -3.60 1.99 6.94
C TYR A 39 -3.52 0.51 7.33
N ARG A 40 -3.14 0.19 8.55
CA ARG A 40 -3.07 -1.20 9.04
C ARG A 40 -4.38 -1.68 9.66
N TYR A 41 -5.05 -0.81 10.43
CA TYR A 41 -6.28 -1.17 11.15
C TYR A 41 -7.55 -0.62 10.50
N HIS A 42 -7.43 0.02 9.34
CA HIS A 42 -8.56 0.59 8.58
C HIS A 42 -9.47 1.50 9.41
N LEU A 43 -8.88 2.24 10.36
CA LEU A 43 -9.57 3.15 11.24
C LEU A 43 -9.55 4.58 10.66
N PRO A 44 -10.66 5.07 10.10
CA PRO A 44 -10.71 6.40 9.50
C PRO A 44 -10.45 7.51 10.53
N GLU A 45 -9.95 8.66 10.09
CA GLU A 45 -9.56 9.77 10.96
C GLU A 45 -10.70 10.22 11.88
N TYR A 46 -11.93 10.27 11.40
CA TYR A 46 -13.08 10.69 12.21
C TYR A 46 -13.35 9.75 13.40
N ARG A 47 -13.02 8.46 13.28
CA ARG A 47 -13.10 7.50 14.40
C ARG A 47 -11.94 7.69 15.36
N GLN A 48 -10.74 7.93 14.84
CA GLN A 48 -9.57 8.23 15.67
C GLN A 48 -9.79 9.52 16.48
N VAL A 49 -10.37 10.56 15.89
CA VAL A 49 -10.75 11.79 16.60
C VAL A 49 -11.68 11.51 17.77
N ARG A 50 -12.66 10.61 17.60
CA ARG A 50 -13.56 10.20 18.69
C ARG A 50 -12.80 9.49 19.81
N GLN A 51 -11.93 8.54 19.47
CA GLN A 51 -11.10 7.84 20.46
C GLN A 51 -10.23 8.81 21.27
N TYR A 52 -9.60 9.77 20.60
CA TYR A 52 -8.80 10.79 21.28
C TYR A 52 -9.68 11.70 22.17
N ALA A 53 -10.89 12.04 21.73
CA ALA A 53 -11.83 12.83 22.52
C ALA A 53 -12.27 12.10 23.79
N ASP A 54 -12.48 10.79 23.72
CA ASP A 54 -12.81 9.93 24.89
C ASP A 54 -11.67 9.90 25.91
N LEU A 55 -10.42 10.07 25.43
CA LEU A 55 -9.23 10.22 26.27
C LEU A 55 -8.96 11.68 26.71
N GLY A 56 -9.88 12.60 26.43
CA GLY A 56 -9.78 14.02 26.81
C GLY A 56 -9.05 14.90 25.80
N LEU A 57 -8.56 14.36 24.66
CA LEU A 57 -7.85 15.09 23.64
C LEU A 57 -8.76 15.44 22.46
N LYS A 58 -9.17 16.71 22.38
CA LYS A 58 -10.06 17.21 21.30
C LYS A 58 -9.22 17.69 20.12
N LEU A 59 -9.28 16.95 19.00
CA LEU A 59 -8.58 17.28 17.75
C LEU A 59 -9.59 17.38 16.60
N PRO A 60 -9.46 18.38 15.72
CA PRO A 60 -10.22 18.39 14.47
C PRO A 60 -9.76 17.28 13.52
N THR A 61 -10.66 16.71 12.73
CA THR A 61 -10.32 15.71 11.70
C THR A 61 -9.35 16.30 10.66
N SER A 62 -9.47 17.59 10.34
CA SER A 62 -8.55 18.28 9.43
C SER A 62 -7.10 18.30 9.93
N THR A 63 -6.90 18.33 11.25
CA THR A 63 -5.56 18.27 11.85
C THR A 63 -4.93 16.90 11.62
N LEU A 64 -5.67 15.81 11.86
CA LEU A 64 -5.18 14.45 11.60
C LEU A 64 -4.86 14.24 10.11
N ASN A 65 -5.73 14.75 9.23
CA ASN A 65 -5.48 14.73 7.79
C ASN A 65 -4.19 15.47 7.42
N GLY A 66 -4.01 16.69 7.93
CA GLY A 66 -2.81 17.48 7.69
C GLY A 66 -1.52 16.77 8.15
N TRP A 67 -1.58 16.11 9.30
CA TRP A 67 -0.45 15.31 9.78
C TRP A 67 -0.18 14.08 8.90
N GLY A 68 -1.23 13.39 8.44
CA GLY A 68 -1.09 12.28 7.51
C GLY A 68 -0.40 12.68 6.19
N TYR A 69 -0.74 13.84 5.64
CA TYR A 69 -0.08 14.38 4.44
C TYR A 69 1.38 14.75 4.70
N ALA A 70 1.65 15.43 5.82
CA ALA A 70 3.02 15.81 6.17
C ALA A 70 3.91 14.59 6.41
N GLU A 71 3.37 13.53 7.01
CA GLU A 71 4.09 12.28 7.23
C GLU A 71 4.32 11.53 5.91
N ALA A 72 3.34 11.45 5.04
CA ALA A 72 3.50 10.85 3.71
C ALA A 72 4.64 11.51 2.92
N SER A 73 4.71 12.85 2.93
CA SER A 73 5.80 13.58 2.27
C SER A 73 7.19 13.29 2.87
N ARG A 74 7.26 12.99 4.16
CA ARG A 74 8.54 12.61 4.82
C ARG A 74 9.00 11.21 4.45
N GLN A 75 8.06 10.33 4.14
CA GLN A 75 8.35 8.94 3.76
C GLN A 75 8.67 8.80 2.28
N GLU A 76 8.62 9.87 1.49
CA GLU A 76 8.89 9.83 0.04
C GLU A 76 10.25 9.21 -0.28
N LEU A 77 11.31 9.59 0.45
CA LEU A 77 12.65 9.02 0.25
C LEU A 77 12.70 7.51 0.54
N ALA A 78 12.01 7.06 1.59
CA ALA A 78 11.93 5.64 1.91
C ALA A 78 11.11 4.87 0.88
N TYR A 79 10.03 5.48 0.37
CA TYR A 79 9.23 4.91 -0.71
C TYR A 79 10.05 4.77 -2.00
N GLU A 80 10.80 5.79 -2.42
CA GLU A 80 11.62 5.71 -3.63
C GLU A 80 12.75 4.69 -3.48
N ALA A 81 13.38 4.59 -2.31
CA ALA A 81 14.40 3.57 -2.05
C ALA A 81 13.81 2.15 -2.12
N LEU A 82 12.63 1.91 -1.53
CA LEU A 82 11.92 0.63 -1.61
C LEU A 82 11.52 0.31 -3.06
N ARG A 83 11.02 1.29 -3.78
CA ARG A 83 10.63 1.16 -5.18
C ARG A 83 11.82 0.77 -6.06
N ASP A 84 12.97 1.42 -5.87
CA ASP A 84 14.19 1.12 -6.60
C ASP A 84 14.73 -0.28 -6.26
N ASP A 85 14.70 -0.68 -4.99
CA ASP A 85 15.10 -2.02 -4.57
C ASP A 85 14.24 -3.10 -5.24
N ILE A 86 12.91 -2.94 -5.24
CA ILE A 86 11.98 -3.86 -5.87
C ILE A 86 12.17 -3.90 -7.40
N ARG A 87 12.35 -2.77 -8.05
CA ARG A 87 12.59 -2.71 -9.51
C ARG A 87 13.89 -3.36 -9.94
N ASN A 88 14.87 -3.42 -9.07
CA ASN A 88 16.16 -4.08 -9.30
C ASN A 88 16.15 -5.57 -8.95
N SER A 89 15.00 -6.14 -8.59
CA SER A 89 14.85 -7.58 -8.37
C SER A 89 14.90 -8.35 -9.69
N ASP A 90 15.08 -9.66 -9.62
CA ASP A 90 15.03 -10.56 -10.77
C ASP A 90 13.68 -11.27 -10.93
N TYR A 91 12.73 -11.02 -10.02
CA TYR A 91 11.38 -11.55 -10.06
C TYR A 91 10.37 -10.59 -9.46
N LEU A 92 9.31 -10.29 -10.22
CA LEU A 92 8.20 -9.44 -9.78
C LEU A 92 6.84 -10.07 -10.05
N GLN A 93 5.91 -9.83 -9.14
CA GLN A 93 4.49 -10.05 -9.38
C GLN A 93 3.83 -8.68 -9.56
N ILE A 94 3.04 -8.54 -10.63
CA ILE A 94 2.37 -7.28 -10.96
C ILE A 94 0.88 -7.51 -11.10
N ASP A 95 0.11 -6.62 -10.50
CA ASP A 95 -1.35 -6.59 -10.61
C ASP A 95 -1.83 -5.14 -10.52
N GLU A 96 -3.03 -4.84 -10.98
CA GLU A 96 -3.63 -3.53 -10.84
C GLU A 96 -5.05 -3.58 -10.27
N VAL A 97 -5.31 -2.74 -9.30
CA VAL A 97 -6.60 -2.65 -8.63
C VAL A 97 -7.28 -1.33 -8.97
N PRO A 98 -8.56 -1.37 -9.42
CA PRO A 98 -9.31 -0.14 -9.66
C PRO A 98 -9.52 0.61 -8.33
N TRP A 99 -9.23 1.91 -8.34
CA TRP A 99 -9.37 2.78 -7.20
C TRP A 99 -10.33 3.93 -7.49
N ARG A 100 -11.31 4.15 -6.62
CA ARG A 100 -12.21 5.29 -6.74
C ARG A 100 -11.73 6.42 -5.82
N VAL A 101 -11.43 7.57 -6.42
CA VAL A 101 -11.01 8.76 -5.69
C VAL A 101 -12.19 9.74 -5.69
N ALA A 102 -12.56 10.21 -4.50
CA ALA A 102 -13.56 11.25 -4.35
C ALA A 102 -13.11 12.51 -5.09
N GLY A 103 -14.02 13.08 -5.88
CA GLY A 103 -13.82 14.35 -6.59
C GLY A 103 -14.67 15.46 -5.98
N SER A 104 -15.18 16.36 -6.82
CA SER A 104 -16.18 17.34 -6.43
C SER A 104 -17.43 16.65 -5.84
N PRO A 105 -18.24 17.32 -5.02
CA PRO A 105 -19.44 16.73 -4.43
C PRO A 105 -20.29 15.95 -5.44
N GLY A 106 -20.56 14.66 -5.12
CA GLY A 106 -21.32 13.77 -5.99
C GLY A 106 -20.55 13.18 -7.17
N LYS A 107 -19.25 13.49 -7.35
CA LYS A 107 -18.42 12.94 -8.42
C LYS A 107 -17.27 12.11 -7.87
N SER A 108 -16.98 10.98 -8.49
CA SER A 108 -15.78 10.19 -8.22
C SER A 108 -15.00 9.99 -9.51
N ARG A 109 -13.67 9.92 -9.38
CA ARG A 109 -12.77 9.56 -10.49
C ARG A 109 -12.31 8.12 -10.31
N LYS A 110 -12.21 7.41 -11.43
CA LYS A 110 -11.58 6.09 -11.42
C LYS A 110 -10.08 6.27 -11.65
N GLY A 111 -9.28 5.67 -10.79
CA GLY A 111 -7.85 5.51 -10.96
C GLY A 111 -7.48 4.06 -10.79
N TYR A 112 -6.20 3.76 -10.87
CA TYR A 112 -5.65 2.41 -10.65
C TYR A 112 -4.45 2.50 -9.72
N ALA A 113 -4.40 1.60 -8.77
CA ALA A 113 -3.21 1.33 -7.99
C ALA A 113 -2.52 0.10 -8.60
N TRP A 114 -1.37 0.31 -9.19
CA TRP A 114 -0.50 -0.74 -9.69
C TRP A 114 0.33 -1.26 -8.54
N GLN A 115 0.31 -2.57 -8.36
CA GLN A 115 1.04 -3.26 -7.31
C GLN A 115 2.25 -3.94 -7.91
N PHE A 116 3.41 -3.73 -7.30
CA PHE A 116 4.66 -4.41 -7.65
C PHE A 116 5.17 -5.12 -6.40
N LEU A 117 5.20 -6.42 -6.44
CA LEU A 117 5.56 -7.27 -5.32
C LEU A 117 6.82 -8.09 -5.67
N ASP A 118 7.85 -7.92 -4.86
CA ASP A 118 8.98 -8.84 -4.79
C ASP A 118 8.70 -9.87 -3.68
N ASN A 119 8.46 -11.10 -4.05
CA ASN A 119 8.12 -12.18 -3.12
C ASN A 119 9.21 -13.27 -3.07
N ARG A 120 10.47 -12.88 -3.29
CA ARG A 120 11.60 -13.80 -3.12
C ARG A 120 11.83 -14.12 -1.64
N PRO A 121 12.39 -15.29 -1.30
CA PRO A 121 12.62 -15.69 0.10
C PRO A 121 13.45 -14.69 0.93
N GLN A 122 14.33 -13.93 0.29
CA GLN A 122 15.23 -12.97 0.92
C GLN A 122 14.70 -11.54 0.93
N SER A 123 13.64 -11.27 0.18
CA SER A 123 13.07 -9.93 0.03
C SER A 123 11.55 -10.03 -0.08
N HIS A 124 10.83 -9.31 0.76
CA HIS A 124 9.37 -9.24 0.73
C HIS A 124 8.97 -7.76 0.64
N GLY A 125 9.29 -7.16 -0.50
CA GLY A 125 8.99 -5.77 -0.77
C GLY A 125 7.71 -5.61 -1.59
N LEU A 126 6.90 -4.62 -1.25
CA LEU A 126 5.68 -4.25 -1.98
C LEU A 126 5.60 -2.74 -2.06
N TYR A 127 5.38 -2.20 -3.27
CA TYR A 127 4.97 -0.82 -3.42
C TYR A 127 3.76 -0.68 -4.34
N PHE A 128 3.04 0.42 -4.16
CA PHE A 128 1.90 0.79 -5.00
C PHE A 128 2.22 2.06 -5.77
N LEU A 129 1.94 2.03 -7.08
CA LEU A 129 1.98 3.21 -7.95
C LEU A 129 0.55 3.60 -8.32
N TYR A 130 0.08 4.75 -7.81
CA TYR A 130 -1.23 5.25 -8.18
C TYR A 130 -1.19 6.03 -9.49
N VAL A 131 -2.07 5.68 -10.42
CA VAL A 131 -2.23 6.39 -11.69
C VAL A 131 -3.69 6.83 -11.88
N ASN A 132 -3.86 8.12 -12.10
CA ASN A 132 -5.17 8.72 -12.29
C ASN A 132 -5.73 8.38 -13.69
N GLY A 133 -6.83 7.64 -13.71
CA GLY A 133 -7.63 7.40 -14.92
C GLY A 133 -7.08 6.37 -15.92
N SER A 134 -5.87 5.84 -15.75
CA SER A 134 -5.25 4.97 -16.77
C SER A 134 -4.94 3.55 -16.26
N ARG A 135 -5.41 2.57 -17.04
CA ARG A 135 -5.03 1.15 -16.99
C ARG A 135 -4.19 0.77 -18.22
N ALA A 136 -3.52 1.75 -18.82
CA ALA A 136 -2.75 1.52 -20.04
C ALA A 136 -1.43 0.81 -19.77
N GLY A 137 -1.00 -0.06 -20.66
CA GLY A 137 0.27 -0.77 -20.61
C GLY A 137 1.51 0.15 -20.61
N THR A 138 1.33 1.43 -20.90
CA THR A 138 2.40 2.44 -20.78
C THR A 138 2.89 2.61 -19.35
N VAL A 139 2.04 2.33 -18.33
CA VAL A 139 2.42 2.44 -16.92
C VAL A 139 3.48 1.39 -16.54
N PRO A 140 3.22 0.08 -16.63
CA PRO A 140 4.23 -0.92 -16.30
C PRO A 140 5.45 -0.86 -17.24
N ARG A 141 5.28 -0.46 -18.51
CA ARG A 141 6.40 -0.29 -19.44
C ARG A 141 7.36 0.83 -19.01
N ALA A 142 6.82 1.96 -18.57
CA ALA A 142 7.64 3.07 -18.08
C ALA A 142 8.32 2.72 -16.77
N GLU A 143 7.60 2.04 -15.89
CA GLU A 143 8.07 1.65 -14.57
C GLU A 143 9.20 0.62 -14.63
N LEU A 144 9.09 -0.34 -15.54
CA LEU A 144 10.01 -1.47 -15.69
C LEU A 144 10.87 -1.39 -16.98
N ARG A 145 11.18 -0.17 -17.42
CA ARG A 145 11.96 0.05 -18.65
C ARG A 145 13.26 -0.75 -18.71
N ASP A 146 13.97 -0.79 -17.58
CA ASP A 146 15.31 -1.39 -17.48
C ASP A 146 15.29 -2.74 -16.73
N PHE A 147 14.10 -3.26 -16.46
CA PHE A 147 13.93 -4.51 -15.73
C PHE A 147 14.50 -5.71 -16.51
N ARG A 148 15.09 -6.64 -15.77
CA ARG A 148 15.60 -7.91 -16.28
C ARG A 148 15.20 -9.01 -15.31
N GLY A 149 14.56 -10.07 -15.83
CA GLY A 149 14.14 -11.18 -14.99
C GLY A 149 12.74 -11.69 -15.33
N ALA A 150 12.04 -12.26 -14.36
CA ALA A 150 10.72 -12.81 -14.55
C ALA A 150 9.62 -11.88 -14.01
N ILE A 151 8.56 -11.69 -14.78
CA ILE A 151 7.37 -10.93 -14.38
C ILE A 151 6.17 -11.87 -14.38
N GLN A 152 5.51 -12.00 -13.24
CA GLN A 152 4.27 -12.78 -13.12
C GLN A 152 3.05 -11.85 -13.10
N THR A 153 2.07 -12.12 -13.98
CA THR A 153 0.85 -11.31 -14.13
C THR A 153 -0.41 -12.16 -14.23
N ASP A 154 -1.58 -11.53 -14.26
CA ASP A 154 -2.89 -12.18 -14.44
C ASP A 154 -3.17 -12.62 -15.89
N GLY A 155 -2.24 -12.34 -16.83
CA GLY A 155 -2.42 -12.60 -18.25
C GLY A 155 -3.25 -11.55 -18.98
N TYR A 156 -3.40 -10.35 -18.41
CA TYR A 156 -4.01 -9.23 -19.11
C TYR A 156 -3.10 -8.71 -20.24
N GLY A 157 -3.63 -8.56 -21.45
CA GLY A 157 -2.85 -8.24 -22.65
C GLY A 157 -2.00 -6.96 -22.62
N VAL A 158 -2.12 -6.11 -21.61
CA VAL A 158 -1.23 -4.95 -21.43
C VAL A 158 0.20 -5.36 -21.11
N TYR A 159 0.40 -6.60 -20.63
CA TYR A 159 1.70 -7.17 -20.28
C TYR A 159 2.39 -7.89 -21.44
N ASP A 160 1.69 -8.20 -22.54
CA ASP A 160 2.22 -8.93 -23.70
C ASP A 160 3.47 -8.24 -24.32
N TYR A 161 3.60 -6.92 -24.11
CA TYR A 161 4.79 -6.19 -24.50
C TYR A 161 6.09 -6.79 -23.93
N PHE A 162 6.02 -7.30 -22.71
CA PHE A 162 7.21 -7.85 -22.04
C PHE A 162 7.67 -9.17 -22.62
N GLU A 163 6.80 -9.91 -23.36
CA GLU A 163 7.20 -11.11 -24.11
C GLU A 163 8.15 -10.78 -25.30
N LEU A 164 8.14 -9.51 -25.73
CA LEU A 164 8.99 -9.07 -26.85
C LEU A 164 10.41 -8.67 -26.42
N LEU A 165 10.68 -8.71 -25.09
CA LEU A 165 11.98 -8.31 -24.54
C LEU A 165 12.84 -9.54 -24.24
N ASP A 166 14.02 -9.62 -24.85
CA ASP A 166 14.94 -10.76 -24.71
C ASP A 166 15.39 -11.03 -23.25
N ASN A 167 15.32 -10.01 -22.41
CA ASN A 167 15.77 -10.05 -21.01
C ASN A 167 14.65 -10.21 -20.00
N VAL A 168 13.42 -10.40 -20.45
CA VAL A 168 12.24 -10.56 -19.58
C VAL A 168 11.52 -11.87 -19.89
N THR A 169 11.16 -12.62 -18.85
CA THR A 169 10.32 -13.80 -18.96
C THR A 169 8.95 -13.49 -18.38
N LEU A 170 7.90 -13.50 -19.20
CA LEU A 170 6.53 -13.30 -18.73
C LEU A 170 5.93 -14.63 -18.21
N LEU A 171 5.40 -14.60 -17.00
CA LEU A 171 4.80 -15.75 -16.31
C LEU A 171 3.32 -15.51 -16.02
N GLY A 172 2.50 -16.54 -16.15
CA GLY A 172 1.09 -16.50 -15.75
C GLY A 172 0.90 -16.78 -14.26
N CYS A 173 0.01 -16.03 -13.62
CA CYS A 173 -0.35 -16.25 -12.22
C CYS A 173 -1.31 -17.45 -12.09
N MET A 174 -0.88 -18.51 -11.44
CA MET A 174 -1.68 -19.75 -11.26
C MET A 174 -2.95 -19.52 -10.43
N SER A 175 -2.97 -18.55 -9.52
CA SER A 175 -4.18 -18.17 -8.79
C SER A 175 -5.26 -17.59 -9.71
N HIS A 176 -4.87 -16.78 -10.69
CA HIS A 176 -5.79 -16.27 -11.71
C HIS A 176 -6.26 -17.37 -12.66
N VAL A 177 -5.37 -18.28 -13.06
CA VAL A 177 -5.73 -19.49 -13.83
C VAL A 177 -6.76 -20.32 -13.06
N ARG A 178 -6.51 -20.62 -11.78
CA ARG A 178 -7.46 -21.34 -10.93
C ARG A 178 -8.82 -20.66 -10.86
N ARG A 179 -8.86 -19.33 -10.70
CA ARG A 179 -10.12 -18.56 -10.68
C ARG A 179 -10.91 -18.73 -11.98
N LYS A 180 -10.24 -18.69 -13.14
CA LYS A 180 -10.90 -18.92 -14.44
C LYS A 180 -11.59 -20.29 -14.52
N PHE A 181 -10.96 -21.35 -14.02
CA PHE A 181 -11.57 -22.67 -13.93
C PHE A 181 -12.71 -22.73 -12.91
N THR A 182 -12.57 -22.04 -11.77
CA THR A 182 -13.67 -21.93 -10.79
C THR A 182 -14.89 -21.24 -11.40
N ASP A 183 -14.68 -20.16 -12.13
CA ASP A 183 -15.76 -19.44 -12.82
C ASP A 183 -16.42 -20.29 -13.92
N ALA A 184 -15.64 -21.16 -14.58
CA ALA A 184 -16.12 -22.05 -15.63
C ALA A 184 -16.91 -23.28 -15.10
N GLN A 185 -16.94 -23.55 -13.78
CA GLN A 185 -17.68 -24.68 -13.20
C GLN A 185 -19.17 -24.63 -13.51
N ALA A 186 -19.75 -23.43 -13.64
CA ALA A 186 -21.17 -23.29 -13.98
C ALA A 186 -21.51 -23.79 -15.40
N SER A 187 -20.58 -23.68 -16.35
CA SER A 187 -20.78 -24.03 -17.75
C SER A 187 -20.14 -25.36 -18.16
N HIS A 188 -19.02 -25.72 -17.53
CA HIS A 188 -18.22 -26.92 -17.85
C HIS A 188 -17.74 -27.63 -16.57
N PRO A 189 -18.65 -28.21 -15.75
CA PRO A 189 -18.35 -28.69 -14.41
C PRO A 189 -17.25 -29.75 -14.37
N GLU A 190 -17.30 -30.75 -15.24
CA GLU A 190 -16.34 -31.85 -15.23
C GLU A 190 -14.92 -31.43 -15.63
N LEU A 191 -14.80 -30.62 -16.68
CA LEU A 191 -13.50 -30.14 -17.16
C LEU A 191 -12.88 -29.18 -16.14
N ALA A 192 -13.69 -28.28 -15.58
CA ALA A 192 -13.25 -27.34 -14.56
C ALA A 192 -12.79 -28.07 -13.29
N ALA A 193 -13.55 -29.06 -12.81
CA ALA A 193 -13.17 -29.85 -11.65
C ALA A 193 -11.83 -30.61 -11.86
N ARG A 194 -11.62 -31.18 -13.03
CA ARG A 194 -10.35 -31.85 -13.37
C ARG A 194 -9.18 -30.87 -13.37
N ALA A 195 -9.33 -29.70 -13.99
CA ALA A 195 -8.29 -28.67 -14.02
C ALA A 195 -7.96 -28.16 -12.61
N ILE A 196 -8.97 -27.88 -11.78
CA ILE A 196 -8.78 -27.45 -10.40
C ILE A 196 -8.01 -28.50 -9.60
N LYS A 197 -8.34 -29.78 -9.76
CA LYS A 197 -7.63 -30.88 -9.09
C LYS A 197 -6.14 -30.93 -9.47
N TRP A 198 -5.80 -30.70 -10.75
CA TRP A 198 -4.39 -30.64 -11.17
C TRP A 198 -3.67 -29.45 -10.53
N LEU A 199 -4.33 -28.28 -10.43
CA LEU A 199 -3.77 -27.11 -9.77
C LEU A 199 -3.55 -27.35 -8.27
N GLU A 200 -4.47 -28.05 -7.61
CA GLU A 200 -4.33 -28.42 -6.19
C GLU A 200 -3.10 -29.30 -5.98
N LEU A 201 -2.88 -30.30 -6.84
CA LEU A 201 -1.67 -31.14 -6.77
C LEU A 201 -0.38 -30.32 -6.94
N LEU A 202 -0.37 -29.30 -7.81
CA LEU A 202 0.78 -28.40 -7.96
C LEU A 202 1.04 -27.58 -6.70
N TYR A 203 -0.01 -27.06 -6.07
CA TYR A 203 0.12 -26.32 -4.80
C TYR A 203 0.57 -27.22 -3.64
N ASP A 204 0.09 -28.48 -3.59
CA ASP A 204 0.53 -29.45 -2.60
C ASP A 204 2.04 -29.77 -2.76
N LEU A 205 2.51 -29.92 -4.00
CA LEU A 205 3.93 -30.09 -4.28
C LEU A 205 4.75 -28.87 -3.83
N GLU A 206 4.30 -27.66 -4.14
CA GLU A 206 4.97 -26.43 -3.69
C GLU A 206 5.03 -26.33 -2.16
N ALA A 207 3.93 -26.68 -1.47
CA ALA A 207 3.88 -26.66 -0.01
C ALA A 207 4.85 -27.63 0.64
N ASN A 208 5.11 -28.77 -0.01
CA ASN A 208 6.06 -29.78 0.48
C ASN A 208 7.53 -29.45 0.17
N LEU A 209 7.79 -28.44 -0.67
CA LEU A 209 9.15 -27.99 -1.00
C LEU A 209 9.63 -26.81 -0.14
N LYS A 210 8.74 -26.24 0.65
CA LYS A 210 9.02 -25.15 1.63
C LYS A 210 9.35 -25.73 3.00
#